data_058f6636ffc7c84c182c210a5ac94e10
#
_entry.id   058f6636ffc7c84c182c210a5ac94e10
#
_cell.length_a   1.000
_cell.length_b   1.000
_cell.length_c   1.000
_cell.angle_alpha   90.00
_cell.angle_beta   90.00
_cell.angle_gamma   90.00
#
_symmetry.space_group_name_H-M   'P 1'
#
loop_
_entity.id
_entity.type
_entity.pdbx_description
1 polymer ?
#
loop_
_entity_poly.entity_id
_entity_poly.type
_entity_poly.pdbx_seq_one_letter_code
_entity_poly.pdbx_strand_id
1 'polypeptide(L)'
;MTANTPLAASAGARTAVDPSIADRSLRLPDKGHRMLRLTGRLLHRAQAATATTPGRFRLYSIAIVGALAVLALVSVSTIAGRIRTLDTIRNDAGPSIVTAQRAHAALSEADATAAASFLAGGAEPADQLAAYNTSITTATDAVATLTRLNTQAAAAEPLAVLAEKIPVYTGLIERAHANNRVGNVVGAAYLRQGSQLVQETILPATDRLITLNADSLDKAYADATSGPREILLSAVFILAAGGLVGTQIMLYRRTNRVLNIPLVTATFAVLFSLCWTAAAFSVQQQRLSAAHDSGFVPMTLLAQSKVLALRARVDENQSLIARGNGTRFDTDFTVAVTRLGFAVNGGPLAGGSLSAALRVDGPDTATRTGLDADLRVWLAAHQQVTALLADTGDFTAAGKISLGAGTAAFDTFDQKVDAAVTASQARFSRQVSDAGEPLSVLLAVAVVTMVAAAGLSLAGMQRRIDEYR
;
A
#
# COMPACT_ATOMS: atom_id res chain seq x y z
N MET A 1 27.54 -61.56 18.94
CA MET A 1 28.89 -62.11 18.92
C MET A 1 29.82 -60.91 19.22
N THR A 2 30.14 -60.74 20.53
CA THR A 2 31.37 -61.18 21.23
C THR A 2 32.58 -60.43 20.67
N ALA A 3 33.43 -59.76 21.35
CA ALA A 3 33.81 -59.67 22.77
C ALA A 3 34.94 -58.63 22.86
N ASN A 4 34.93 -57.84 23.90
CA ASN A 4 35.87 -57.89 25.02
C ASN A 4 37.34 -57.41 24.79
N THR A 5 37.64 -56.30 25.43
CA THR A 5 38.73 -55.89 26.34
C THR A 5 39.91 -56.90 26.56
N PRO A 6 41.10 -56.58 27.15
CA PRO A 6 41.44 -55.49 28.07
C PRO A 6 42.90 -54.92 28.03
N LEU A 7 43.10 -53.85 28.86
CA LEU A 7 44.25 -53.55 29.78
C LEU A 7 45.73 -53.72 29.37
N ALA A 8 46.48 -52.63 29.54
CA ALA A 8 47.72 -52.71 30.42
C ALA A 8 48.15 -51.29 30.82
N ALA A 9 48.51 -51.20 32.10
CA ALA A 9 49.06 -50.06 32.82
C ALA A 9 50.55 -49.98 32.61
N SER A 10 51.19 -48.75 32.72
CA SER A 10 52.51 -48.52 33.32
C SER A 10 52.61 -47.00 33.58
N ALA A 11 52.66 -46.63 34.83
CA ALA A 11 53.77 -46.19 35.63
C ALA A 11 54.46 -44.88 35.19
N GLY A 12 54.18 -43.83 35.90
CA GLY A 12 55.05 -43.00 36.72
C GLY A 12 56.06 -42.11 35.98
N ALA A 13 55.83 -40.80 35.96
CA ALA A 13 56.90 -39.82 36.14
C ALA A 13 56.31 -38.57 36.83
N ARG A 14 56.71 -38.37 38.08
CA ARG A 14 56.53 -37.11 38.81
C ARG A 14 57.44 -36.06 38.19
N THR A 15 56.92 -35.01 37.58
CA THR A 15 57.68 -33.79 37.36
C THR A 15 57.04 -32.68 38.20
N ALA A 16 57.93 -32.00 38.94
CA ALA A 16 57.60 -30.93 39.84
C ALA A 16 56.88 -29.75 39.13
N VAL A 17 55.78 -29.31 39.74
CA VAL A 17 55.10 -28.08 39.33
C VAL A 17 55.76 -26.90 40.01
N ASP A 18 56.31 -25.98 39.21
CA ASP A 18 56.80 -24.67 39.59
C ASP A 18 55.66 -23.82 40.18
N PRO A 19 55.77 -23.28 41.41
CA PRO A 19 54.66 -22.51 42.02
C PRO A 19 54.53 -21.06 41.54
N SER A 20 55.16 -20.65 40.42
CA SER A 20 55.14 -19.25 39.96
C SER A 20 54.06 -18.91 38.92
N ILE A 21 53.12 -19.82 38.55
CA ILE A 21 52.09 -19.59 37.50
C ILE A 21 50.65 -19.46 38.09
N ALA A 22 50.52 -19.39 39.42
CA ALA A 22 49.18 -19.35 40.05
C ALA A 22 48.66 -17.93 40.43
N ASP A 23 49.13 -16.87 39.79
CA ASP A 23 48.52 -15.53 40.04
C ASP A 23 48.39 -14.66 38.79
N ARG A 24 47.71 -15.18 37.77
CA ARG A 24 47.07 -14.37 36.72
C ARG A 24 45.54 -14.56 36.77
N SER A 25 44.93 -14.05 37.85
CA SER A 25 43.51 -13.79 37.89
C SER A 25 43.18 -12.79 36.77
N LEU A 26 42.41 -13.24 35.79
CA LEU A 26 41.75 -12.42 34.78
C LEU A 26 41.00 -11.25 35.45
N ARG A 27 41.64 -10.09 35.53
CA ARG A 27 40.94 -8.83 35.85
C ARG A 27 40.06 -8.47 34.67
N LEU A 28 38.79 -8.84 34.73
CA LEU A 28 37.77 -8.26 33.89
C LEU A 28 37.75 -6.73 34.08
N PRO A 29 37.68 -5.94 33.01
CA PRO A 29 37.73 -4.50 33.12
C PRO A 29 36.51 -4.01 33.91
N ASP A 30 36.80 -3.31 35.01
CA ASP A 30 35.86 -2.70 35.98
C ASP A 30 35.05 -1.56 35.40
N LYS A 31 34.25 -1.84 34.34
CA LYS A 31 33.33 -0.86 33.75
C LYS A 31 32.06 -0.69 34.57
N GLY A 32 31.64 -1.71 35.31
CA GLY A 32 30.41 -1.69 36.12
C GLY A 32 30.52 -0.81 37.35
N HIS A 33 31.68 -0.86 38.06
CA HIS A 33 31.90 -0.05 39.26
C HIS A 33 32.13 1.44 38.98
N ARG A 34 32.63 1.81 37.79
CA ARG A 34 32.74 3.24 37.39
C ARG A 34 31.36 3.86 37.13
N MET A 35 30.43 3.11 36.49
CA MET A 35 29.06 3.60 36.23
C MET A 35 28.27 3.78 37.54
N LEU A 36 28.34 2.82 38.47
CA LEU A 36 27.71 2.91 39.79
C LEU A 36 28.27 4.03 40.67
N ARG A 37 29.60 4.31 40.60
CA ARG A 37 30.22 5.44 41.33
C ARG A 37 29.88 6.79 40.70
N LEU A 38 29.67 6.86 39.37
CA LEU A 38 29.22 8.08 38.70
C LEU A 38 27.76 8.40 39.03
N THR A 39 26.87 7.40 39.02
CA THR A 39 25.47 7.56 39.42
C THR A 39 25.35 7.92 40.91
N GLY A 40 26.13 7.29 41.80
CA GLY A 40 26.17 7.67 43.20
C GLY A 40 26.68 9.11 43.49
N ARG A 41 27.70 9.55 42.75
CA ARG A 41 28.21 10.95 42.85
C ARG A 41 27.22 11.97 42.27
N LEU A 42 26.49 11.62 41.21
CA LEU A 42 25.42 12.47 40.64
C LEU A 42 24.22 12.55 41.59
N LEU A 43 23.82 11.46 42.24
CA LEU A 43 22.78 11.43 43.25
C LEU A 43 23.17 12.26 44.50
N HIS A 44 24.39 12.12 45.01
CA HIS A 44 24.88 12.93 46.14
C HIS A 44 25.00 14.41 45.79
N ARG A 45 25.44 14.78 44.60
CA ARG A 45 25.47 16.16 44.12
C ARG A 45 24.04 16.73 43.92
N ALA A 46 23.12 15.92 43.43
CA ALA A 46 21.70 16.27 43.32
C ALA A 46 21.08 16.50 44.72
N GLN A 47 21.38 15.64 45.70
CA GLN A 47 20.94 15.81 47.09
C GLN A 47 21.54 17.07 47.77
N ALA A 48 22.80 17.37 47.57
CA ALA A 48 23.45 18.58 48.09
C ALA A 48 22.90 19.85 47.38
N ALA A 49 22.58 19.80 46.10
CA ALA A 49 21.97 20.89 45.36
C ALA A 49 20.50 21.16 45.79
N THR A 50 19.79 20.12 46.28
CA THR A 50 18.41 20.30 46.79
C THR A 50 18.35 20.90 48.20
N ALA A 51 19.45 21.05 48.88
CA ALA A 51 19.51 21.67 50.22
C ALA A 51 19.38 23.20 50.20
N THR A 52 19.69 23.84 49.04
CA THR A 52 19.59 25.29 48.87
C THR A 52 18.44 25.70 47.96
N THR A 53 17.76 26.82 48.26
CA THR A 53 16.64 27.34 47.47
C THR A 53 17.03 27.55 45.99
N PRO A 54 18.16 28.19 45.65
CA PRO A 54 18.60 28.37 44.26
C PRO A 54 18.98 27.05 43.54
N GLY A 55 19.47 26.05 44.27
CA GLY A 55 19.78 24.73 43.72
C GLY A 55 18.55 23.95 43.26
N ARG A 56 17.43 24.06 43.98
CA ARG A 56 16.12 23.47 43.60
C ARG A 56 15.56 24.11 42.34
N PHE A 57 15.65 25.41 42.17
CA PHE A 57 15.21 26.12 40.97
C PHE A 57 16.01 25.69 39.71
N ARG A 58 17.32 25.49 39.85
CA ARG A 58 18.14 24.96 38.76
C ARG A 58 17.74 23.53 38.37
N LEU A 59 17.45 22.67 39.36
CA LEU A 59 17.00 21.29 39.10
C LEU A 59 15.68 21.26 38.33
N TYR A 60 14.68 22.11 38.75
CA TYR A 60 13.41 22.22 38.05
C TYR A 60 13.57 22.78 36.63
N SER A 61 14.46 23.76 36.41
CA SER A 61 14.78 24.26 35.06
C SER A 61 15.31 23.17 34.17
N ILE A 62 16.25 22.37 34.66
CA ILE A 62 16.84 21.24 33.91
C ILE A 62 15.77 20.16 33.60
N ALA A 63 14.91 19.86 34.59
CA ALA A 63 13.84 18.87 34.42
C ALA A 63 12.80 19.32 33.36
N ILE A 64 12.39 20.61 33.40
CA ILE A 64 11.44 21.16 32.40
C ILE A 64 12.06 21.19 31.02
N VAL A 65 13.30 21.68 30.88
CA VAL A 65 13.98 21.70 29.57
C VAL A 65 14.18 20.29 29.05
N GLY A 66 14.55 19.33 29.91
CA GLY A 66 14.64 17.92 29.58
C GLY A 66 13.30 17.34 29.12
N ALA A 67 12.20 17.64 29.81
CA ALA A 67 10.85 17.20 29.42
C ALA A 67 10.41 17.81 28.08
N LEU A 68 10.68 19.09 27.85
CA LEU A 68 10.41 19.75 26.57
C LEU A 68 11.27 19.21 25.43
N ALA A 69 12.54 18.86 25.69
CA ALA A 69 13.40 18.23 24.72
C ALA A 69 12.92 16.80 24.35
N VAL A 70 12.48 16.02 25.34
CA VAL A 70 11.85 14.70 25.08
C VAL A 70 10.56 14.87 24.29
N LEU A 71 9.72 15.85 24.64
CA LEU A 71 8.49 16.16 23.89
C LEU A 71 8.81 16.54 22.44
N ALA A 72 9.82 17.39 22.21
CA ALA A 72 10.26 17.77 20.87
C ALA A 72 10.72 16.55 20.06
N LEU A 73 11.55 15.69 20.67
CA LEU A 73 12.07 14.49 20.03
C LEU A 73 10.95 13.52 19.64
N VAL A 74 10.01 13.26 20.56
CA VAL A 74 8.85 12.39 20.31
C VAL A 74 7.95 12.98 19.24
N SER A 75 7.67 14.30 19.30
CA SER A 75 6.86 14.99 18.28
C SER A 75 7.50 14.90 16.90
N VAL A 76 8.78 15.25 16.76
CA VAL A 76 9.50 15.20 15.50
C VAL A 76 9.56 13.77 14.96
N SER A 77 9.85 12.77 15.80
CA SER A 77 9.92 11.37 15.37
C SER A 77 8.55 10.84 14.90
N THR A 78 7.46 11.23 15.58
CA THR A 78 6.10 10.82 15.20
C THR A 78 5.68 11.46 13.89
N ILE A 79 5.88 12.77 13.73
CA ILE A 79 5.52 13.50 12.50
C ILE A 79 6.37 13.01 11.32
N ALA A 80 7.69 12.85 11.50
CA ALA A 80 8.58 12.33 10.47
C ALA A 80 8.23 10.87 10.08
N GLY A 81 7.80 10.06 11.05
CA GLY A 81 7.28 8.72 10.78
C GLY A 81 6.06 8.76 9.87
N ARG A 82 5.07 9.62 10.16
CA ARG A 82 3.87 9.79 9.33
C ARG A 82 4.18 10.30 7.92
N ILE A 83 5.11 11.25 7.79
CA ILE A 83 5.55 11.74 6.47
C ILE A 83 6.14 10.59 5.66
N ARG A 84 7.03 9.76 6.22
CA ARG A 84 7.60 8.60 5.52
C ARG A 84 6.53 7.59 5.10
N THR A 85 5.55 7.33 5.96
CA THR A 85 4.44 6.43 5.62
C THR A 85 3.62 6.96 4.43
N LEU A 86 3.33 8.27 4.40
CA LEU A 86 2.68 8.91 3.25
C LEU A 86 3.53 8.84 1.98
N ASP A 87 4.84 9.02 2.10
CA ASP A 87 5.77 8.85 0.98
C ASP A 87 5.73 7.42 0.43
N THR A 88 5.67 6.40 1.30
CA THR A 88 5.50 5.00 0.88
C THR A 88 4.18 4.77 0.15
N ILE A 89 3.06 5.33 0.65
CA ILE A 89 1.75 5.24 -0.02
C ILE A 89 1.82 5.92 -1.39
N ARG A 90 2.43 7.11 -1.48
CA ARG A 90 2.45 7.95 -2.67
C ARG A 90 3.40 7.43 -3.75
N ASN A 91 4.59 6.97 -3.37
CA ASN A 91 5.69 6.71 -4.29
C ASN A 91 5.95 5.21 -4.53
N ASP A 92 5.51 4.33 -3.62
CA ASP A 92 5.78 2.90 -3.70
C ASP A 92 4.49 2.08 -3.85
N ALA A 93 3.66 1.97 -2.81
CA ALA A 93 2.53 1.06 -2.77
C ALA A 93 1.42 1.44 -3.77
N GLY A 94 1.04 2.73 -3.82
CA GLY A 94 0.02 3.22 -4.75
C GLY A 94 0.38 3.00 -6.21
N PRO A 95 1.54 3.50 -6.69
CA PRO A 95 2.00 3.25 -8.05
C PRO A 95 2.18 1.77 -8.39
N SER A 96 2.61 0.93 -7.43
CA SER A 96 2.76 -0.51 -7.65
C SER A 96 1.44 -1.20 -7.93
N ILE A 97 0.38 -0.89 -7.16
CA ILE A 97 -0.97 -1.44 -7.38
C ILE A 97 -1.51 -1.03 -8.74
N VAL A 98 -1.42 0.27 -9.07
CA VAL A 98 -1.88 0.81 -10.36
C VAL A 98 -1.16 0.15 -11.52
N THR A 99 0.16 -0.03 -11.40
CA THR A 99 0.97 -0.66 -12.46
C THR A 99 0.65 -2.14 -12.59
N ALA A 100 0.39 -2.86 -11.49
CA ALA A 100 -0.02 -4.25 -11.52
C ALA A 100 -1.42 -4.42 -12.15
N GLN A 101 -2.37 -3.54 -11.83
CA GLN A 101 -3.69 -3.51 -12.47
C GLN A 101 -3.59 -3.19 -13.96
N ARG A 102 -2.69 -2.28 -14.35
CA ARG A 102 -2.43 -1.97 -15.78
C ARG A 102 -1.85 -3.18 -16.52
N ALA A 103 -0.89 -3.91 -15.91
CA ALA A 103 -0.35 -5.14 -16.50
C ALA A 103 -1.45 -6.19 -16.67
N HIS A 104 -2.29 -6.39 -15.65
CA HIS A 104 -3.40 -7.33 -15.67
C HIS A 104 -4.41 -6.97 -16.78
N ALA A 105 -4.85 -5.72 -16.86
CA ALA A 105 -5.78 -5.25 -17.88
C ALA A 105 -5.20 -5.39 -19.29
N ALA A 106 -3.94 -4.98 -19.50
CA ALA A 106 -3.28 -5.05 -20.79
C ALA A 106 -3.12 -6.51 -21.28
N LEU A 107 -2.80 -7.46 -20.39
CA LEU A 107 -2.72 -8.88 -20.74
C LEU A 107 -4.09 -9.47 -21.08
N SER A 108 -5.14 -9.08 -20.36
CA SER A 108 -6.52 -9.47 -20.65
C SER A 108 -7.02 -8.89 -21.98
N GLU A 109 -6.64 -7.65 -22.29
CA GLU A 109 -6.96 -6.97 -23.54
C GLU A 109 -6.22 -7.59 -24.74
N ALA A 110 -4.94 -7.98 -24.55
CA ALA A 110 -4.19 -8.72 -25.57
C ALA A 110 -4.87 -10.06 -25.89
N ASP A 111 -5.33 -10.79 -24.87
CA ASP A 111 -6.03 -12.07 -25.08
C ASP A 111 -7.38 -11.89 -25.78
N ALA A 112 -8.15 -10.87 -25.40
CA ALA A 112 -9.42 -10.54 -26.04
C ALA A 112 -9.25 -10.13 -27.51
N THR A 113 -8.24 -9.31 -27.80
CA THR A 113 -7.90 -8.88 -29.17
C THR A 113 -7.41 -10.05 -30.03
N ALA A 114 -6.55 -10.92 -29.48
CA ALA A 114 -6.09 -12.12 -30.17
C ALA A 114 -7.26 -13.07 -30.51
N ALA A 115 -8.22 -13.25 -29.60
CA ALA A 115 -9.38 -14.09 -29.85
C ALA A 115 -10.31 -13.44 -30.91
N ALA A 116 -10.51 -12.11 -30.88
CA ALA A 116 -11.32 -11.39 -31.86
C ALA A 116 -10.70 -11.44 -33.26
N SER A 117 -9.39 -11.21 -33.38
CA SER A 117 -8.70 -11.26 -34.67
C SER A 117 -8.66 -12.69 -35.25
N PHE A 118 -8.55 -13.70 -34.39
CA PHE A 118 -8.67 -15.09 -34.84
C PHE A 118 -10.07 -15.41 -35.37
N LEU A 119 -11.13 -14.92 -34.71
CA LEU A 119 -12.51 -15.10 -35.12
C LEU A 119 -12.82 -14.37 -36.45
N ALA A 120 -12.19 -13.22 -36.70
CA ALA A 120 -12.32 -12.50 -37.97
C ALA A 120 -11.85 -13.32 -39.19
N GLY A 121 -10.90 -14.23 -39.00
CA GLY A 121 -10.38 -15.12 -40.02
C GLY A 121 -9.51 -14.43 -41.07
N GLY A 122 -8.82 -15.21 -41.91
CA GLY A 122 -8.01 -14.68 -43.00
C GLY A 122 -6.81 -13.87 -42.56
N ALA A 123 -6.57 -12.73 -43.25
CA ALA A 123 -5.53 -11.79 -42.85
C ALA A 123 -6.02 -10.97 -41.64
N GLU A 124 -5.22 -10.93 -40.59
CA GLU A 124 -5.50 -10.16 -39.39
C GLU A 124 -5.70 -8.68 -39.72
N PRO A 125 -6.77 -8.01 -39.26
CA PRO A 125 -6.95 -6.57 -39.43
C PRO A 125 -5.81 -5.79 -38.79
N ALA A 126 -5.26 -4.81 -39.52
CA ALA A 126 -4.06 -4.07 -39.09
C ALA A 126 -4.27 -3.31 -37.77
N ASP A 127 -5.48 -2.82 -37.52
CA ASP A 127 -5.88 -2.17 -36.27
C ASP A 127 -5.92 -3.13 -35.09
N GLN A 128 -6.40 -4.36 -35.27
CA GLN A 128 -6.38 -5.39 -34.22
C GLN A 128 -4.94 -5.84 -33.90
N LEU A 129 -4.10 -6.03 -34.92
CA LEU A 129 -2.70 -6.33 -34.71
C LEU A 129 -1.98 -5.20 -33.96
N ALA A 130 -2.26 -3.94 -34.31
CA ALA A 130 -1.69 -2.79 -33.60
C ALA A 130 -2.18 -2.71 -32.15
N ALA A 131 -3.46 -2.98 -31.89
CA ALA A 131 -4.03 -3.02 -30.53
C ALA A 131 -3.39 -4.14 -29.69
N TYR A 132 -3.27 -5.36 -30.24
CA TYR A 132 -2.59 -6.48 -29.59
C TYR A 132 -1.15 -6.13 -29.20
N ASN A 133 -0.36 -5.59 -30.16
CA ASN A 133 1.02 -5.20 -29.92
C ASN A 133 1.14 -4.10 -28.86
N THR A 134 0.23 -3.13 -28.86
CA THR A 134 0.16 -2.06 -27.86
C THR A 134 -0.11 -2.63 -26.47
N SER A 135 -1.05 -3.58 -26.36
CA SER A 135 -1.39 -4.21 -25.09
C SER A 135 -0.22 -5.06 -24.55
N ILE A 136 0.48 -5.83 -25.40
CA ILE A 136 1.68 -6.57 -25.00
C ILE A 136 2.82 -5.63 -24.57
N THR A 137 3.05 -4.54 -25.31
CA THR A 137 4.05 -3.53 -24.93
C THR A 137 3.70 -2.89 -23.58
N THR A 138 2.45 -2.49 -23.39
CA THR A 138 1.96 -1.94 -22.12
C THR A 138 2.15 -2.91 -20.96
N ALA A 139 1.86 -4.20 -21.17
CA ALA A 139 2.05 -5.23 -20.17
C ALA A 139 3.53 -5.41 -19.79
N THR A 140 4.41 -5.51 -20.78
CA THR A 140 5.86 -5.70 -20.57
C THR A 140 6.51 -4.49 -19.89
N ASP A 141 6.13 -3.28 -20.27
CA ASP A 141 6.58 -2.03 -19.63
C ASP A 141 6.09 -1.94 -18.17
N ALA A 142 4.85 -2.37 -17.93
CA ALA A 142 4.31 -2.44 -16.57
C ALA A 142 5.07 -3.46 -15.72
N VAL A 143 5.38 -4.65 -16.24
CA VAL A 143 6.18 -5.68 -15.54
C VAL A 143 7.59 -5.15 -15.24
N ALA A 144 8.25 -4.50 -16.20
CA ALA A 144 9.55 -3.88 -16.00
C ALA A 144 9.51 -2.78 -14.92
N THR A 145 8.42 -2.01 -14.86
CA THR A 145 8.22 -0.99 -13.82
C THR A 145 7.96 -1.62 -12.45
N LEU A 146 7.12 -2.68 -12.39
CA LEU A 146 6.87 -3.44 -11.16
C LEU A 146 8.16 -4.06 -10.59
N THR A 147 9.05 -4.54 -11.44
CA THR A 147 10.36 -5.07 -11.02
C THR A 147 11.21 -4.01 -10.33
N ARG A 148 11.10 -2.75 -10.73
CA ARG A 148 11.81 -1.62 -10.07
C ARG A 148 11.13 -1.17 -8.78
N LEU A 149 9.80 -1.18 -8.73
CA LEU A 149 9.03 -0.69 -7.58
C LEU A 149 8.94 -1.73 -6.44
N ASN A 150 8.89 -3.03 -6.77
CA ASN A 150 8.71 -4.08 -5.79
C ASN A 150 10.06 -4.62 -5.30
N THR A 151 10.49 -4.19 -4.14
CA THR A 151 11.71 -4.69 -3.46
C THR A 151 11.43 -5.87 -2.51
N GLN A 152 10.16 -6.27 -2.37
CA GLN A 152 9.74 -7.36 -1.49
C GLN A 152 10.12 -8.71 -2.08
N ALA A 153 10.72 -9.60 -1.28
CA ALA A 153 11.08 -10.95 -1.71
C ALA A 153 9.86 -11.76 -2.21
N ALA A 154 8.68 -11.52 -1.65
CA ALA A 154 7.44 -12.18 -2.06
C ALA A 154 6.96 -11.83 -3.48
N ALA A 155 7.42 -10.70 -4.05
CA ALA A 155 7.09 -10.29 -5.41
C ALA A 155 8.00 -10.95 -6.48
N ALA A 156 9.13 -11.54 -6.07
CA ALA A 156 10.12 -12.09 -7.01
C ALA A 156 9.56 -13.25 -7.85
N GLU A 157 8.82 -14.16 -7.21
CA GLU A 157 8.24 -15.33 -7.90
C GLU A 157 7.17 -14.90 -8.94
N PRO A 158 6.12 -14.13 -8.61
CA PRO A 158 5.15 -13.72 -9.62
C PRO A 158 5.77 -12.87 -10.74
N LEU A 159 6.76 -12.01 -10.46
CA LEU A 159 7.48 -11.24 -11.48
C LEU A 159 8.27 -12.17 -12.44
N ALA A 160 8.92 -13.22 -11.90
CA ALA A 160 9.62 -14.22 -12.72
C ALA A 160 8.64 -14.99 -13.62
N VAL A 161 7.46 -15.38 -13.09
CA VAL A 161 6.40 -16.02 -13.89
C VAL A 161 5.98 -15.12 -15.05
N LEU A 162 5.73 -13.83 -14.81
CA LEU A 162 5.36 -12.90 -15.88
C LEU A 162 6.45 -12.77 -16.94
N ALA A 163 7.70 -12.59 -16.52
CA ALA A 163 8.83 -12.44 -17.43
C ALA A 163 9.05 -13.70 -18.30
N GLU A 164 8.80 -14.89 -17.75
CA GLU A 164 8.95 -16.17 -18.49
C GLU A 164 7.74 -16.47 -19.38
N LYS A 165 6.51 -16.24 -18.89
CA LYS A 165 5.31 -16.75 -19.56
C LYS A 165 4.72 -15.80 -20.61
N ILE A 166 4.94 -14.48 -20.50
CA ILE A 166 4.49 -13.53 -21.53
C ILE A 166 5.11 -13.85 -22.91
N PRO A 167 6.43 -14.10 -23.06
CA PRO A 167 7.00 -14.52 -24.35
C PRO A 167 6.46 -15.86 -24.86
N VAL A 168 6.15 -16.80 -23.96
CA VAL A 168 5.53 -18.08 -24.37
C VAL A 168 4.12 -17.85 -24.91
N TYR A 169 3.33 -16.99 -24.25
CA TYR A 169 2.01 -16.61 -24.72
C TYR A 169 2.06 -15.98 -26.12
N THR A 170 2.91 -14.97 -26.31
CA THR A 170 3.04 -14.31 -27.64
C THR A 170 3.43 -15.31 -28.72
N GLY A 171 4.34 -16.24 -28.44
CA GLY A 171 4.70 -17.31 -29.36
C GLY A 171 3.54 -18.29 -29.71
N LEU A 172 2.62 -18.52 -28.78
CA LEU A 172 1.41 -19.34 -29.04
C LEU A 172 0.42 -18.58 -29.94
N ILE A 173 0.20 -17.26 -29.67
CA ILE A 173 -0.69 -16.42 -30.47
C ILE A 173 -0.16 -16.29 -31.91
N GLU A 174 1.13 -16.05 -32.09
CA GLU A 174 1.73 -16.00 -33.41
C GLU A 174 1.52 -17.33 -34.22
N ARG A 175 1.67 -18.48 -33.56
CA ARG A 175 1.36 -19.79 -34.16
C ARG A 175 -0.14 -19.92 -34.47
N ALA A 176 -1.01 -19.46 -33.59
CA ALA A 176 -2.45 -19.45 -33.82
C ALA A 176 -2.79 -18.68 -35.11
N HIS A 177 -2.30 -17.42 -35.20
CA HIS A 177 -2.55 -16.55 -36.35
C HIS A 177 -1.92 -17.11 -37.65
N ALA A 178 -0.71 -17.64 -37.61
CA ALA A 178 -0.05 -18.26 -38.77
C ALA A 178 -0.88 -19.42 -39.32
N ASN A 179 -1.41 -20.29 -38.45
CA ASN A 179 -2.25 -21.41 -38.87
C ASN A 179 -3.64 -20.95 -39.36
N ASN A 180 -4.21 -19.91 -38.71
CA ASN A 180 -5.52 -19.34 -39.10
C ASN A 180 -5.48 -18.77 -40.55
N ARG A 181 -4.40 -18.08 -40.90
CA ARG A 181 -4.21 -17.50 -42.24
C ARG A 181 -4.23 -18.53 -43.37
N VAL A 182 -3.77 -19.74 -43.09
CA VAL A 182 -3.76 -20.86 -44.07
C VAL A 182 -4.96 -21.81 -43.90
N GLY A 183 -5.94 -21.43 -43.07
CA GLY A 183 -7.15 -22.21 -42.81
C GLY A 183 -6.91 -23.52 -42.05
N ASN A 184 -5.79 -23.62 -41.32
CA ASN A 184 -5.45 -24.83 -40.57
C ASN A 184 -6.19 -24.83 -39.20
N VAL A 185 -7.02 -25.83 -38.95
CA VAL A 185 -7.80 -25.99 -37.71
C VAL A 185 -6.98 -26.09 -36.44
N VAL A 186 -5.69 -26.39 -36.51
CA VAL A 186 -4.76 -26.46 -35.39
C VAL A 186 -4.54 -25.05 -34.77
N GLY A 187 -4.75 -23.98 -35.56
CA GLY A 187 -4.68 -22.61 -35.06
C GLY A 187 -5.55 -22.36 -33.82
N ALA A 188 -6.79 -22.85 -33.82
CA ALA A 188 -7.69 -22.75 -32.68
C ALA A 188 -7.18 -23.46 -31.41
N ALA A 189 -6.39 -24.54 -31.56
CA ALA A 189 -5.78 -25.21 -30.42
C ALA A 189 -4.66 -24.37 -29.81
N TYR A 190 -3.83 -23.70 -30.62
CA TYR A 190 -2.80 -22.78 -30.12
C TYR A 190 -3.42 -21.55 -29.44
N LEU A 191 -4.49 -21.00 -30.01
CA LEU A 191 -5.21 -19.87 -29.35
C LEU A 191 -5.73 -20.29 -27.99
N ARG A 192 -6.43 -21.43 -27.89
CA ARG A 192 -6.94 -21.93 -26.59
C ARG A 192 -5.81 -22.17 -25.60
N GLN A 193 -4.68 -22.74 -26.04
CA GLN A 193 -3.51 -22.91 -25.16
C GLN A 193 -2.94 -21.57 -24.69
N GLY A 194 -2.89 -20.56 -25.56
CA GLY A 194 -2.48 -19.20 -25.21
C GLY A 194 -3.41 -18.57 -24.19
N SER A 195 -4.72 -18.55 -24.46
CA SER A 195 -5.73 -18.02 -23.53
C SER A 195 -5.72 -18.77 -22.19
N GLN A 196 -5.57 -20.10 -22.20
CA GLN A 196 -5.44 -20.88 -20.97
C GLN A 196 -4.18 -20.48 -20.17
N LEU A 197 -3.04 -20.28 -20.82
CA LEU A 197 -1.83 -19.79 -20.16
C LEU A 197 -2.03 -18.41 -19.52
N VAL A 198 -2.72 -17.50 -20.20
CA VAL A 198 -3.07 -16.20 -19.64
C VAL A 198 -3.97 -16.38 -18.41
N GLN A 199 -5.09 -17.08 -18.56
CA GLN A 199 -6.11 -17.21 -17.53
C GLN A 199 -5.65 -17.98 -16.28
N GLU A 200 -4.87 -19.06 -16.46
CA GLU A 200 -4.51 -19.98 -15.38
C GLU A 200 -3.12 -19.72 -14.77
N THR A 201 -2.26 -18.93 -15.46
CA THR A 201 -0.89 -18.70 -14.99
C THR A 201 -0.51 -17.23 -14.93
N ILE A 202 -0.71 -16.47 -16.02
CA ILE A 202 -0.22 -15.09 -16.12
C ILE A 202 -1.07 -14.14 -15.28
N LEU A 203 -2.39 -14.18 -15.43
CA LEU A 203 -3.30 -13.32 -14.66
C LEU A 203 -3.25 -13.62 -13.16
N PRO A 204 -3.22 -14.88 -12.68
CA PRO A 204 -3.01 -15.17 -11.26
C PRO A 204 -1.69 -14.62 -10.70
N ALA A 205 -0.62 -14.55 -11.50
CA ALA A 205 0.63 -13.92 -11.06
C ALA A 205 0.49 -12.40 -10.89
N THR A 206 -0.25 -11.72 -11.79
CA THR A 206 -0.57 -10.30 -11.61
C THR A 206 -1.50 -10.06 -10.42
N ASP A 207 -2.50 -10.91 -10.19
CA ASP A 207 -3.39 -10.84 -9.03
C ASP A 207 -2.61 -10.95 -7.71
N ARG A 208 -1.61 -11.84 -7.69
CA ARG A 208 -0.73 -11.97 -6.51
C ARG A 208 0.07 -10.70 -6.25
N LEU A 209 0.58 -10.03 -7.30
CA LEU A 209 1.24 -8.74 -7.17
C LEU A 209 0.28 -7.65 -6.67
N ILE A 210 -0.94 -7.60 -7.19
CA ILE A 210 -1.98 -6.67 -6.71
C ILE A 210 -2.25 -6.89 -5.22
N THR A 211 -2.44 -8.15 -4.80
CA THR A 211 -2.71 -8.49 -3.39
C THR A 211 -1.54 -8.12 -2.48
N LEU A 212 -0.29 -8.47 -2.85
CA LEU A 212 0.90 -8.13 -2.08
C LEU A 212 1.07 -6.63 -1.89
N ASN A 213 0.78 -5.85 -2.93
CA ASN A 213 0.88 -4.39 -2.85
C ASN A 213 -0.31 -3.77 -2.10
N ALA A 214 -1.52 -4.36 -2.20
CA ALA A 214 -2.68 -3.95 -1.40
C ALA A 214 -2.44 -4.18 0.10
N ASP A 215 -1.91 -5.35 0.50
CA ASP A 215 -1.52 -5.64 1.88
C ASP A 215 -0.49 -4.65 2.41
N SER A 216 0.44 -4.20 1.56
CA SER A 216 1.44 -3.20 1.91
C SER A 216 0.84 -1.81 2.08
N LEU A 217 -0.13 -1.47 1.23
CA LEU A 217 -0.91 -0.24 1.33
C LEU A 217 -1.74 -0.23 2.62
N ASP A 218 -2.45 -1.32 2.93
CA ASP A 218 -3.26 -1.45 4.14
C ASP A 218 -2.42 -1.32 5.42
N LYS A 219 -1.23 -1.94 5.44
CA LYS A 219 -0.26 -1.76 6.53
C LYS A 219 0.19 -0.31 6.65
N ALA A 220 0.49 0.36 5.54
CA ALA A 220 0.87 1.75 5.54
C ALA A 220 -0.29 2.65 6.05
N TYR A 221 -1.53 2.38 5.65
CA TYR A 221 -2.71 3.05 6.20
C TYR A 221 -2.86 2.82 7.71
N ALA A 222 -2.75 1.57 8.17
CA ALA A 222 -2.81 1.24 9.58
C ALA A 222 -1.71 1.96 10.38
N ASP A 223 -0.48 2.00 9.88
CA ASP A 223 0.64 2.72 10.50
C ASP A 223 0.45 4.24 10.51
N ALA A 224 -0.18 4.80 9.47
CA ALA A 224 -0.50 6.22 9.40
C ALA A 224 -1.62 6.63 10.37
N THR A 225 -2.50 5.69 10.74
CA THR A 225 -3.68 5.94 11.59
C THR A 225 -3.56 5.29 12.97
N SER A 226 -2.46 4.53 13.25
CA SER A 226 -2.34 3.74 14.48
C SER A 226 -2.16 4.59 15.73
N GLY A 227 -3.04 4.34 16.73
CA GLY A 227 -3.13 5.04 17.98
C GLY A 227 -1.96 4.92 18.99
N PRO A 228 -1.10 3.85 19.02
CA PRO A 228 -0.09 3.71 20.07
C PRO A 228 0.92 4.87 20.13
N ARG A 229 1.36 5.38 18.97
CA ARG A 229 2.27 6.55 18.90
C ARG A 229 1.57 7.84 19.27
N GLU A 230 0.30 7.98 18.96
CA GLU A 230 -0.54 9.15 19.34
C GLU A 230 -0.81 9.16 20.84
N ILE A 231 -1.08 8.01 21.44
CA ILE A 231 -1.25 7.87 22.89
C ILE A 231 0.05 8.24 23.60
N LEU A 232 1.20 7.74 23.14
CA LEU A 232 2.50 8.11 23.69
C LEU A 232 2.76 9.61 23.56
N LEU A 233 2.53 10.19 22.40
CA LEU A 233 2.70 11.63 22.15
C LEU A 233 1.79 12.45 23.07
N SER A 234 0.52 12.11 23.17
CA SER A 234 -0.44 12.77 24.06
C SER A 234 -0.04 12.66 25.53
N ALA A 235 0.43 11.48 25.96
CA ALA A 235 0.93 11.28 27.32
C ALA A 235 2.15 12.17 27.63
N VAL A 236 3.09 12.29 26.70
CA VAL A 236 4.28 13.14 26.85
C VAL A 236 3.87 14.63 26.87
N PHE A 237 2.90 15.06 26.07
CA PHE A 237 2.34 16.41 26.12
C PHE A 237 1.70 16.71 27.48
N ILE A 238 0.88 15.80 28.00
CA ILE A 238 0.23 15.94 29.31
C ILE A 238 1.27 16.01 30.43
N LEU A 239 2.30 15.17 30.39
CA LEU A 239 3.38 15.20 31.37
C LEU A 239 4.18 16.51 31.31
N ALA A 240 4.49 17.02 30.13
CA ALA A 240 5.19 18.29 29.97
C ALA A 240 4.35 19.48 30.48
N ALA A 241 3.08 19.53 30.08
CA ALA A 241 2.15 20.56 30.56
C ALA A 241 1.94 20.47 32.08
N GLY A 242 1.74 19.30 32.64
CA GLY A 242 1.62 19.04 34.08
C GLY A 242 2.88 19.44 34.85
N GLY A 243 4.07 19.16 34.32
CA GLY A 243 5.35 19.61 34.87
C GLY A 243 5.50 21.13 34.91
N LEU A 244 5.09 21.83 33.83
CA LEU A 244 5.08 23.27 33.75
C LEU A 244 4.09 23.89 34.79
N VAL A 245 2.87 23.36 34.84
CA VAL A 245 1.84 23.81 35.81
C VAL A 245 2.27 23.49 37.24
N GLY A 246 2.80 22.30 37.52
CA GLY A 246 3.31 21.94 38.86
C GLY A 246 4.41 22.88 39.33
N THR A 247 5.31 23.27 38.41
CA THR A 247 6.37 24.26 38.70
C THR A 247 5.78 25.65 38.98
N GLN A 248 4.76 26.07 38.25
CA GLN A 248 4.05 27.34 38.51
C GLN A 248 3.39 27.34 39.91
N ILE A 249 2.67 26.28 40.28
CA ILE A 249 2.04 26.13 41.60
C ILE A 249 3.11 26.14 42.70
N MET A 250 4.23 25.49 42.51
CA MET A 250 5.30 25.47 43.50
C MET A 250 5.95 26.86 43.65
N LEU A 251 6.20 27.59 42.55
CA LEU A 251 6.70 28.96 42.61
C LEU A 251 5.70 29.86 43.35
N TYR A 252 4.41 29.75 43.02
CA TYR A 252 3.33 30.50 43.69
C TYR A 252 3.35 30.27 45.20
N ARG A 253 3.36 29.02 45.64
CA ARG A 253 3.36 28.67 47.09
C ARG A 253 4.57 29.18 47.86
N ARG A 254 5.72 29.44 47.19
CA ARG A 254 6.95 29.90 47.83
C ARG A 254 7.21 31.39 47.71
N THR A 255 6.68 32.06 46.67
CA THR A 255 7.01 33.46 46.39
C THR A 255 5.81 34.38 46.56
N ASN A 256 4.61 33.86 46.87
CA ASN A 256 3.33 34.63 46.99
C ASN A 256 3.06 35.57 45.80
N ARG A 257 3.73 35.42 44.66
CA ARG A 257 3.49 36.19 43.42
C ARG A 257 2.80 35.32 42.39
N VAL A 258 1.61 35.76 41.94
CA VAL A 258 0.61 34.94 41.25
C VAL A 258 1.00 34.52 39.82
N LEU A 259 1.86 35.28 39.12
CA LEU A 259 2.13 34.99 37.70
C LEU A 259 3.61 35.16 37.33
N ASN A 260 4.20 34.07 36.83
CA ASN A 260 5.47 34.14 36.07
C ASN A 260 5.11 34.10 34.55
N ILE A 261 4.94 35.29 33.94
CA ILE A 261 4.49 35.49 32.57
C ILE A 261 5.22 34.56 31.58
N PRO A 262 6.57 34.45 31.54
CA PRO A 262 7.26 33.56 30.65
C PRO A 262 6.88 32.07 30.80
N LEU A 263 6.63 31.62 32.03
CA LEU A 263 6.28 30.21 32.30
C LEU A 263 4.81 29.92 31.90
N VAL A 264 3.92 30.89 32.10
CA VAL A 264 2.54 30.82 31.64
C VAL A 264 2.49 30.77 30.11
N THR A 265 3.24 31.64 29.44
CA THR A 265 3.35 31.63 27.98
C THR A 265 3.91 30.32 27.43
N ALA A 266 4.91 29.73 28.10
CA ALA A 266 5.44 28.40 27.73
C ALA A 266 4.36 27.29 27.84
N THR A 267 3.53 27.34 28.92
CA THR A 267 2.42 26.38 29.08
C THR A 267 1.37 26.53 27.97
N PHE A 268 0.99 27.77 27.64
CA PHE A 268 0.10 28.02 26.51
C PHE A 268 0.67 27.57 25.18
N ALA A 269 1.98 27.75 24.94
CA ALA A 269 2.65 27.27 23.71
C ALA A 269 2.59 25.75 23.61
N VAL A 270 2.81 25.01 24.70
CA VAL A 270 2.70 23.53 24.72
C VAL A 270 1.26 23.08 24.47
N LEU A 271 0.27 23.72 25.15
CA LEU A 271 -1.14 23.38 24.91
C LEU A 271 -1.61 23.72 23.49
N PHE A 272 -1.20 24.87 22.96
CA PHE A 272 -1.46 25.24 21.57
C PHE A 272 -0.86 24.21 20.62
N SER A 273 0.38 23.78 20.83
CA SER A 273 1.04 22.75 20.01
C SER A 273 0.31 21.40 20.07
N LEU A 274 -0.22 21.02 21.24
CA LEU A 274 -1.06 19.82 21.39
C LEU A 274 -2.35 19.93 20.56
N CYS A 275 -3.10 21.02 20.72
CA CYS A 275 -4.35 21.23 19.97
C CYS A 275 -4.10 21.27 18.45
N TRP A 276 -3.04 21.97 18.03
CA TRP A 276 -2.66 22.05 16.63
C TRP A 276 -2.27 20.68 16.06
N THR A 277 -1.52 19.89 16.82
CA THR A 277 -1.13 18.51 16.43
C THR A 277 -2.36 17.62 16.31
N ALA A 278 -3.27 17.67 17.26
CA ALA A 278 -4.51 16.91 17.21
C ALA A 278 -5.38 17.30 16.00
N ALA A 279 -5.52 18.60 15.73
CA ALA A 279 -6.25 19.10 14.56
C ALA A 279 -5.60 18.65 13.23
N ALA A 280 -4.26 18.76 13.10
CA ALA A 280 -3.56 18.35 11.91
C ALA A 280 -3.69 16.82 11.65
N PHE A 281 -3.61 16.01 12.69
CA PHE A 281 -3.79 14.56 12.57
C PHE A 281 -5.22 14.17 12.23
N SER A 282 -6.24 14.86 12.77
CA SER A 282 -7.63 14.60 12.40
C SER A 282 -7.92 14.95 10.93
N VAL A 283 -7.39 16.07 10.44
CA VAL A 283 -7.50 16.45 9.02
C VAL A 283 -6.79 15.44 8.12
N GLN A 284 -5.58 15.02 8.49
CA GLN A 284 -4.84 13.98 7.75
C GLN A 284 -5.65 12.68 7.66
N GLN A 285 -6.20 12.22 8.79
CA GLN A 285 -6.98 10.97 8.84
C GLN A 285 -8.24 11.06 7.95
N GLN A 286 -8.97 12.19 8.00
CA GLN A 286 -10.14 12.40 7.15
C GLN A 286 -9.77 12.36 5.66
N ARG A 287 -8.67 13.02 5.25
CA ARG A 287 -8.20 13.01 3.86
C ARG A 287 -7.73 11.63 3.40
N LEU A 288 -7.06 10.87 4.28
CA LEU A 288 -6.68 9.49 3.98
C LEU A 288 -7.88 8.56 3.83
N SER A 289 -8.88 8.66 4.72
CA SER A 289 -10.13 7.90 4.58
C SER A 289 -10.84 8.26 3.27
N ALA A 290 -10.93 9.55 2.93
CA ALA A 290 -11.50 9.98 1.66
C ALA A 290 -10.72 9.43 0.45
N ALA A 291 -9.37 9.40 0.51
CA ALA A 291 -8.53 8.81 -0.53
C ALA A 291 -8.82 7.32 -0.71
N HIS A 292 -9.00 6.59 0.39
CA HIS A 292 -9.36 5.17 0.35
C HIS A 292 -10.76 4.98 -0.23
N ASP A 293 -11.77 5.62 0.35
CA ASP A 293 -13.18 5.32 0.06
C ASP A 293 -13.64 5.84 -1.31
N SER A 294 -13.23 7.06 -1.70
CA SER A 294 -13.67 7.71 -2.95
C SER A 294 -12.66 7.65 -4.10
N GLY A 295 -11.44 7.21 -3.83
CA GLY A 295 -10.35 7.06 -4.81
C GLY A 295 -9.96 5.61 -5.04
N PHE A 296 -9.39 4.95 -4.02
CA PHE A 296 -8.80 3.61 -4.14
C PHE A 296 -9.86 2.53 -4.37
N VAL A 297 -10.92 2.50 -3.56
CA VAL A 297 -11.98 1.46 -3.65
C VAL A 297 -12.66 1.48 -5.02
N PRO A 298 -13.19 2.61 -5.54
CA PRO A 298 -13.80 2.61 -6.87
C PRO A 298 -12.80 2.31 -7.99
N MET A 299 -11.54 2.76 -7.89
CA MET A 299 -10.48 2.42 -8.84
C MET A 299 -10.30 0.89 -8.94
N THR A 300 -10.18 0.20 -7.81
CA THR A 300 -9.98 -1.25 -7.76
C THR A 300 -11.19 -2.01 -8.29
N LEU A 301 -12.40 -1.62 -7.90
CA LEU A 301 -13.64 -2.24 -8.37
C LEU A 301 -13.84 -2.06 -9.88
N LEU A 302 -13.54 -0.89 -10.43
CA LEU A 302 -13.63 -0.62 -11.86
C LEU A 302 -12.56 -1.40 -12.66
N ALA A 303 -11.32 -1.46 -12.14
CA ALA A 303 -10.26 -2.25 -12.76
C ALA A 303 -10.61 -3.76 -12.80
N GLN A 304 -11.16 -4.30 -11.71
CA GLN A 304 -11.68 -5.68 -11.69
C GLN A 304 -12.84 -5.86 -12.68
N SER A 305 -13.70 -4.86 -12.82
CA SER A 305 -14.82 -4.89 -13.76
C SER A 305 -14.33 -4.93 -15.21
N LYS A 306 -13.30 -4.15 -15.56
CA LYS A 306 -12.66 -4.21 -16.88
C LYS A 306 -12.16 -5.62 -17.19
N VAL A 307 -11.42 -6.20 -16.27
CA VAL A 307 -10.85 -7.56 -16.43
C VAL A 307 -11.93 -8.61 -16.63
N LEU A 308 -13.02 -8.56 -15.85
CA LEU A 308 -14.13 -9.49 -15.99
C LEU A 308 -14.87 -9.31 -17.32
N ALA A 309 -15.04 -8.07 -17.78
CA ALA A 309 -15.65 -7.78 -19.07
C ALA A 309 -14.78 -8.29 -20.24
N LEU A 310 -13.46 -8.05 -20.19
CA LEU A 310 -12.51 -8.59 -21.18
C LEU A 310 -12.52 -10.12 -21.18
N ARG A 311 -12.57 -10.76 -20.02
CA ARG A 311 -12.70 -12.21 -19.92
C ARG A 311 -13.98 -12.72 -20.58
N ALA A 312 -15.12 -12.11 -20.28
CA ALA A 312 -16.38 -12.46 -20.92
C ALA A 312 -16.29 -12.28 -22.44
N ARG A 313 -15.59 -11.24 -22.92
CA ARG A 313 -15.35 -11.02 -24.35
C ARG A 313 -14.51 -12.15 -24.98
N VAL A 314 -13.47 -12.61 -24.30
CA VAL A 314 -12.67 -13.78 -24.71
C VAL A 314 -13.55 -15.03 -24.79
N ASP A 315 -14.37 -15.27 -23.77
CA ASP A 315 -15.23 -16.45 -23.69
C ASP A 315 -16.28 -16.45 -24.83
N GLU A 316 -16.90 -15.30 -25.16
CA GLU A 316 -17.79 -15.14 -26.29
C GLU A 316 -17.09 -15.50 -27.61
N ASN A 317 -15.91 -14.96 -27.86
CA ASN A 317 -15.15 -15.24 -29.08
C ASN A 317 -14.73 -16.73 -29.16
N GLN A 318 -14.29 -17.31 -28.04
CA GLN A 318 -13.93 -18.73 -27.95
C GLN A 318 -15.13 -19.65 -28.19
N SER A 319 -16.33 -19.30 -27.70
CA SER A 319 -17.55 -20.06 -27.97
C SER A 319 -17.87 -20.10 -29.48
N LEU A 320 -17.77 -18.95 -30.16
CA LEU A 320 -17.97 -18.84 -31.59
C LEU A 320 -16.91 -19.62 -32.41
N ILE A 321 -15.64 -19.59 -32.00
CA ILE A 321 -14.53 -20.34 -32.62
C ILE A 321 -14.76 -21.86 -32.46
N ALA A 322 -15.27 -22.29 -31.31
CA ALA A 322 -15.48 -23.72 -31.01
C ALA A 322 -16.65 -24.37 -31.77
N ARG A 323 -17.51 -23.58 -32.44
CA ARG A 323 -18.57 -24.04 -33.35
C ARG A 323 -19.40 -25.22 -32.81
N GLY A 324 -20.13 -25.01 -31.71
CA GLY A 324 -21.00 -26.02 -31.07
C GLY A 324 -20.36 -26.82 -29.93
N ASN A 325 -19.04 -26.77 -29.77
CA ASN A 325 -18.32 -27.31 -28.60
C ASN A 325 -18.03 -26.18 -27.56
N GLY A 326 -18.78 -25.07 -27.58
CA GLY A 326 -18.52 -23.85 -26.82
C GLY A 326 -19.15 -23.79 -25.44
N THR A 327 -19.95 -24.77 -25.01
CA THR A 327 -20.76 -24.73 -23.77
C THR A 327 -19.98 -24.31 -22.51
N ARG A 328 -18.70 -24.70 -22.43
CA ARG A 328 -17.83 -24.24 -21.34
C ARG A 328 -17.65 -22.72 -21.37
N PHE A 329 -17.36 -22.17 -22.54
CA PHE A 329 -17.13 -20.72 -22.69
C PHE A 329 -18.42 -19.92 -22.44
N ASP A 330 -19.60 -20.44 -22.82
CA ASP A 330 -20.90 -19.81 -22.52
C ASP A 330 -21.15 -19.79 -21.00
N THR A 331 -20.75 -20.86 -20.30
CA THR A 331 -20.80 -20.93 -18.84
C THR A 331 -19.82 -19.92 -18.21
N ASP A 332 -18.57 -19.86 -18.69
CA ASP A 332 -17.53 -18.97 -18.20
C ASP A 332 -17.91 -17.49 -18.46
N PHE A 333 -18.50 -17.17 -19.61
CA PHE A 333 -19.12 -15.86 -19.88
C PHE A 333 -20.15 -15.49 -18.81
N THR A 334 -21.10 -16.39 -18.56
CA THR A 334 -22.17 -16.17 -17.57
C THR A 334 -21.58 -15.93 -16.17
N VAL A 335 -20.55 -16.68 -15.78
CA VAL A 335 -19.84 -16.51 -14.52
C VAL A 335 -19.16 -15.12 -14.46
N ALA A 336 -18.51 -14.70 -15.52
CA ALA A 336 -17.83 -13.40 -15.57
C ALA A 336 -18.84 -12.24 -15.45
N VAL A 337 -19.96 -12.28 -16.18
CA VAL A 337 -21.03 -11.28 -16.11
C VAL A 337 -21.70 -11.27 -14.72
N THR A 338 -21.92 -12.43 -14.12
CA THR A 338 -22.45 -12.53 -12.75
C THR A 338 -21.50 -11.88 -11.73
N ARG A 339 -20.19 -12.06 -11.88
CA ARG A 339 -19.17 -11.39 -11.04
C ARG A 339 -19.11 -9.88 -11.27
N LEU A 340 -19.50 -9.38 -12.44
CA LEU A 340 -19.70 -7.95 -12.65
C LEU A 340 -20.89 -7.40 -11.83
N GLY A 341 -21.84 -8.26 -11.47
CA GLY A 341 -23.07 -7.91 -10.74
C GLY A 341 -24.28 -7.74 -11.64
N PHE A 342 -24.29 -8.45 -12.76
CA PHE A 342 -25.40 -8.43 -13.71
C PHE A 342 -25.77 -9.87 -14.16
N ALA A 343 -27.02 -10.07 -14.46
CA ALA A 343 -27.45 -11.23 -15.20
C ALA A 343 -27.17 -11.02 -16.69
N VAL A 344 -27.06 -12.09 -17.46
CA VAL A 344 -26.80 -12.03 -18.92
C VAL A 344 -27.87 -11.22 -19.66
N ASN A 345 -29.11 -11.17 -19.14
CA ASN A 345 -30.20 -10.30 -19.68
C ASN A 345 -30.05 -8.83 -19.29
N GLY A 346 -28.94 -8.40 -18.69
CA GLY A 346 -28.71 -7.03 -18.28
C GLY A 346 -29.39 -6.62 -16.96
N GLY A 347 -30.08 -7.55 -16.28
CA GLY A 347 -30.66 -7.30 -14.95
C GLY A 347 -29.58 -7.12 -13.89
N PRO A 348 -29.69 -6.14 -12.97
CA PRO A 348 -28.73 -5.95 -11.89
C PRO A 348 -28.86 -7.07 -10.85
N LEU A 349 -27.71 -7.52 -10.30
CA LEU A 349 -27.64 -8.47 -9.20
C LEU A 349 -27.19 -7.77 -7.90
N ALA A 350 -27.40 -8.40 -6.75
CA ALA A 350 -27.10 -7.82 -5.45
C ALA A 350 -25.59 -7.64 -5.17
N GLY A 351 -24.72 -8.35 -5.87
CA GLY A 351 -23.27 -8.32 -5.71
C GLY A 351 -22.55 -8.20 -7.04
N GLY A 352 -21.22 -8.00 -6.97
CA GLY A 352 -20.35 -7.91 -8.14
C GLY A 352 -19.55 -6.61 -8.19
N SER A 353 -18.44 -6.63 -8.95
CA SER A 353 -17.47 -5.54 -8.94
C SER A 353 -18.04 -4.24 -9.52
N LEU A 354 -18.65 -4.29 -10.70
CA LEU A 354 -19.23 -3.10 -11.33
C LEU A 354 -20.42 -2.58 -10.55
N SER A 355 -21.34 -3.47 -10.16
CA SER A 355 -22.50 -3.05 -9.36
C SER A 355 -22.10 -2.44 -8.01
N ALA A 356 -20.99 -2.87 -7.42
CA ALA A 356 -20.40 -2.25 -6.23
C ALA A 356 -19.77 -0.88 -6.57
N ALA A 357 -18.98 -0.78 -7.67
CA ALA A 357 -18.39 0.47 -8.13
C ALA A 357 -19.42 1.56 -8.43
N LEU A 358 -20.59 1.17 -8.93
CA LEU A 358 -21.69 2.10 -9.19
C LEU A 358 -22.39 2.62 -7.92
N ARG A 359 -22.20 1.96 -6.77
CA ARG A 359 -22.81 2.33 -5.48
C ARG A 359 -21.89 3.12 -4.55
N VAL A 360 -20.56 2.92 -4.66
CA VAL A 360 -19.59 3.63 -3.81
C VAL A 360 -19.42 5.08 -4.25
N ASP A 361 -18.97 5.92 -3.31
CA ASP A 361 -18.61 7.29 -3.62
C ASP A 361 -17.34 7.32 -4.49
N GLY A 362 -17.34 8.18 -5.50
CA GLY A 362 -16.19 8.31 -6.39
C GLY A 362 -16.62 8.72 -7.80
N PRO A 363 -17.12 7.81 -8.66
CA PRO A 363 -17.65 8.17 -9.97
C PRO A 363 -18.86 9.09 -9.84
N ASP A 364 -18.96 10.09 -10.69
CA ASP A 364 -20.14 10.95 -10.74
C ASP A 364 -21.37 10.22 -11.29
N THR A 365 -22.54 10.82 -11.14
CA THR A 365 -23.81 10.20 -11.56
C THR A 365 -23.85 9.93 -13.08
N ALA A 366 -23.27 10.81 -13.89
CA ALA A 366 -23.25 10.64 -15.35
C ALA A 366 -22.38 9.43 -15.75
N THR A 367 -21.20 9.28 -15.12
CA THR A 367 -20.32 8.12 -15.31
C THR A 367 -21.00 6.83 -14.89
N ARG A 368 -21.66 6.79 -13.71
CA ARG A 368 -22.39 5.60 -13.23
C ARG A 368 -23.51 5.18 -14.18
N THR A 369 -24.35 6.14 -14.57
CA THR A 369 -25.47 5.88 -15.49
C THR A 369 -24.97 5.44 -16.87
N GLY A 370 -23.89 6.06 -17.36
CA GLY A 370 -23.29 5.71 -18.64
C GLY A 370 -22.70 4.29 -18.64
N LEU A 371 -21.97 3.90 -17.60
CA LEU A 371 -21.41 2.55 -17.48
C LEU A 371 -22.50 1.47 -17.42
N ASP A 372 -23.55 1.69 -16.64
CA ASP A 372 -24.70 0.76 -16.58
C ASP A 372 -25.39 0.63 -17.93
N ALA A 373 -25.61 1.74 -18.62
CA ALA A 373 -26.26 1.74 -19.94
C ALA A 373 -25.43 1.02 -21.01
N ASP A 374 -24.13 1.32 -21.09
CA ASP A 374 -23.27 0.73 -22.12
C ASP A 374 -23.04 -0.77 -21.89
N LEU A 375 -22.91 -1.21 -20.63
CA LEU A 375 -22.88 -2.64 -20.31
C LEU A 375 -24.14 -3.35 -20.84
N ARG A 376 -25.33 -2.76 -20.63
CA ARG A 376 -26.60 -3.36 -21.12
C ARG A 376 -26.66 -3.42 -22.63
N VAL A 377 -26.13 -2.42 -23.33
CA VAL A 377 -26.05 -2.42 -24.80
C VAL A 377 -25.15 -3.57 -25.29
N TRP A 378 -23.99 -3.78 -24.64
CA TRP A 378 -23.13 -4.90 -24.98
C TRP A 378 -23.79 -6.26 -24.67
N LEU A 379 -24.41 -6.42 -23.50
CA LEU A 379 -25.13 -7.66 -23.16
C LEU A 379 -26.29 -7.94 -24.10
N ALA A 380 -27.00 -6.90 -24.59
CA ALA A 380 -28.05 -7.07 -25.60
C ALA A 380 -27.49 -7.55 -26.95
N ALA A 381 -26.32 -7.07 -27.35
CA ALA A 381 -25.63 -7.59 -28.54
C ALA A 381 -25.24 -9.08 -28.36
N HIS A 382 -24.77 -9.48 -27.21
CA HIS A 382 -24.46 -10.88 -26.87
C HIS A 382 -25.72 -11.76 -26.92
N GLN A 383 -26.86 -11.27 -26.42
CA GLN A 383 -28.14 -11.99 -26.52
C GLN A 383 -28.57 -12.22 -27.98
N GLN A 384 -28.33 -11.25 -28.88
CA GLN A 384 -28.58 -11.44 -30.30
C GLN A 384 -27.72 -12.55 -30.90
N VAL A 385 -26.44 -12.62 -30.51
CA VAL A 385 -25.54 -13.70 -30.91
C VAL A 385 -26.04 -15.07 -30.44
N THR A 386 -26.39 -15.20 -29.18
CA THR A 386 -26.87 -16.48 -28.60
C THR A 386 -28.25 -16.88 -29.17
N ALA A 387 -29.16 -15.96 -29.36
CA ALA A 387 -30.46 -16.22 -29.95
C ALA A 387 -30.31 -16.71 -31.42
N LEU A 388 -29.46 -16.05 -32.21
CA LEU A 388 -29.21 -16.47 -33.60
C LEU A 388 -28.62 -17.87 -33.68
N LEU A 389 -27.67 -18.21 -32.77
CA LEU A 389 -27.11 -19.55 -32.71
C LEU A 389 -28.14 -20.60 -32.30
N ALA A 390 -29.02 -20.29 -31.36
CA ALA A 390 -30.08 -21.19 -30.92
C ALA A 390 -31.12 -21.44 -32.04
N ASP A 391 -31.49 -20.39 -32.80
CA ASP A 391 -32.50 -20.47 -33.84
C ASP A 391 -32.03 -21.10 -35.15
N THR A 392 -30.83 -20.76 -35.59
CA THR A 392 -30.32 -21.11 -36.93
C THR A 392 -29.06 -21.94 -36.95
N GLY A 393 -28.25 -21.94 -35.84
CA GLY A 393 -26.93 -22.54 -35.84
C GLY A 393 -25.89 -21.84 -36.74
N ASP A 394 -26.20 -20.61 -37.22
CA ASP A 394 -25.32 -19.87 -38.13
C ASP A 394 -24.21 -19.14 -37.39
N PHE A 395 -23.09 -19.82 -37.15
CA PHE A 395 -21.89 -19.26 -36.53
C PHE A 395 -21.27 -18.10 -37.32
N THR A 396 -21.47 -18.07 -38.65
CA THR A 396 -20.91 -16.99 -39.48
C THR A 396 -21.68 -15.68 -39.28
N ALA A 397 -23.01 -15.75 -39.27
CA ALA A 397 -23.85 -14.59 -39.00
C ALA A 397 -23.71 -14.10 -37.54
N ALA A 398 -23.64 -15.03 -36.58
CA ALA A 398 -23.39 -14.73 -35.16
C ALA A 398 -22.02 -14.06 -34.97
N GLY A 399 -20.98 -14.54 -35.63
CA GLY A 399 -19.65 -13.92 -35.64
C GLY A 399 -19.63 -12.50 -36.20
N LYS A 400 -20.40 -12.22 -37.22
CA LYS A 400 -20.56 -10.85 -37.76
C LYS A 400 -21.22 -9.89 -36.77
N ILE A 401 -22.21 -10.34 -35.98
CA ILE A 401 -22.83 -9.53 -34.92
C ILE A 401 -21.80 -9.27 -33.82
N SER A 402 -21.10 -10.31 -33.33
CA SER A 402 -20.09 -10.18 -32.28
C SER A 402 -18.96 -9.24 -32.71
N LEU A 403 -18.36 -9.43 -33.91
CA LEU A 403 -17.26 -8.60 -34.41
C LEU A 403 -17.71 -7.19 -34.85
N GLY A 404 -18.97 -6.98 -35.15
CA GLY A 404 -19.57 -5.67 -35.54
C GLY A 404 -20.15 -4.92 -34.34
N ALA A 405 -21.48 -5.06 -34.16
CA ALA A 405 -22.22 -4.36 -33.11
C ALA A 405 -21.74 -4.71 -31.70
N GLY A 406 -21.38 -5.98 -31.46
CA GLY A 406 -20.84 -6.45 -30.19
C GLY A 406 -19.52 -5.78 -29.83
N THR A 407 -18.57 -5.68 -30.78
CA THR A 407 -17.29 -4.99 -30.59
C THR A 407 -17.51 -3.51 -30.31
N ALA A 408 -18.32 -2.80 -31.12
CA ALA A 408 -18.57 -1.38 -30.96
C ALA A 408 -19.21 -1.05 -29.59
N ALA A 409 -20.15 -1.88 -29.13
CA ALA A 409 -20.77 -1.74 -27.82
C ALA A 409 -19.77 -1.99 -26.68
N PHE A 410 -18.95 -3.05 -26.81
CA PHE A 410 -17.91 -3.37 -25.85
C PHE A 410 -16.87 -2.25 -25.74
N ASP A 411 -16.35 -1.75 -26.86
CA ASP A 411 -15.33 -0.70 -26.89
C ASP A 411 -15.84 0.59 -26.24
N THR A 412 -17.12 0.92 -26.43
CA THR A 412 -17.74 2.08 -25.79
C THR A 412 -17.78 1.92 -24.26
N PHE A 413 -18.15 0.73 -23.79
CA PHE A 413 -18.13 0.38 -22.36
C PHE A 413 -16.72 0.41 -21.81
N ASP A 414 -15.76 -0.25 -22.47
CA ASP A 414 -14.37 -0.38 -22.04
C ASP A 414 -13.68 0.98 -21.92
N GLN A 415 -13.84 1.86 -22.91
CA GLN A 415 -13.30 3.23 -22.88
C GLN A 415 -13.85 4.04 -21.69
N LYS A 416 -15.14 3.89 -21.37
CA LYS A 416 -15.72 4.56 -20.18
C LYS A 416 -15.18 3.99 -18.88
N VAL A 417 -14.98 2.67 -18.79
CA VAL A 417 -14.36 2.05 -17.62
C VAL A 417 -12.93 2.58 -17.45
N ASP A 418 -12.14 2.66 -18.52
CA ASP A 418 -10.77 3.20 -18.48
C ASP A 418 -10.74 4.67 -18.02
N ALA A 419 -11.63 5.49 -18.55
CA ALA A 419 -11.77 6.88 -18.12
C ALA A 419 -12.13 6.99 -16.63
N ALA A 420 -13.04 6.13 -16.14
CA ALA A 420 -13.46 6.09 -14.74
C ALA A 420 -12.35 5.59 -13.81
N VAL A 421 -11.57 4.58 -14.23
CA VAL A 421 -10.37 4.10 -13.51
C VAL A 421 -9.35 5.22 -13.40
N THR A 422 -9.01 5.88 -14.51
CA THR A 422 -8.05 6.99 -14.57
C THR A 422 -8.49 8.17 -13.69
N ALA A 423 -9.76 8.53 -13.72
CA ALA A 423 -10.31 9.59 -12.86
C ALA A 423 -10.23 9.23 -11.38
N SER A 424 -10.52 7.97 -11.02
CA SER A 424 -10.45 7.47 -9.63
C SER A 424 -9.00 7.43 -9.15
N GLN A 425 -8.06 7.00 -9.99
CA GLN A 425 -6.62 7.04 -9.71
C GLN A 425 -6.12 8.46 -9.47
N ALA A 426 -6.50 9.41 -10.33
CA ALA A 426 -6.12 10.81 -10.18
C ALA A 426 -6.69 11.42 -8.89
N ARG A 427 -7.90 11.02 -8.50
CA ARG A 427 -8.53 11.43 -7.23
C ARG A 427 -7.77 10.88 -6.04
N PHE A 428 -7.48 9.58 -6.04
CA PHE A 428 -6.66 8.92 -5.03
C PHE A 428 -5.31 9.63 -4.83
N SER A 429 -4.55 9.84 -5.91
CA SER A 429 -3.23 10.48 -5.87
C SER A 429 -3.29 11.91 -5.32
N ARG A 430 -4.29 12.70 -5.70
CA ARG A 430 -4.49 14.06 -5.16
C ARG A 430 -4.79 14.03 -3.67
N GLN A 431 -5.75 13.22 -3.23
CA GLN A 431 -6.15 13.16 -1.82
C GLN A 431 -5.02 12.67 -0.91
N VAL A 432 -4.21 11.71 -1.36
CA VAL A 432 -3.00 11.28 -0.62
C VAL A 432 -1.97 12.41 -0.56
N SER A 433 -1.77 13.16 -1.64
CA SER A 433 -0.89 14.32 -1.66
C SER A 433 -1.35 15.40 -0.67
N ASP A 434 -2.65 15.74 -0.71
CA ASP A 434 -3.26 16.75 0.14
C ASP A 434 -3.24 16.34 1.64
N ALA A 435 -3.23 15.04 1.95
CA ALA A 435 -3.10 14.55 3.31
C ALA A 435 -1.71 14.81 3.92
N GLY A 436 -0.69 15.02 3.09
CA GLY A 436 0.67 15.34 3.52
C GLY A 436 0.92 16.82 3.85
N GLU A 437 0.16 17.74 3.26
CA GLU A 437 0.36 19.18 3.43
C GLU A 437 0.31 19.65 4.91
N PRO A 438 -0.67 19.24 5.74
CA PRO A 438 -0.74 19.67 7.12
C PRO A 438 0.48 19.24 7.96
N LEU A 439 1.12 18.12 7.61
CA LEU A 439 2.24 17.56 8.37
C LEU A 439 3.53 18.34 8.19
N SER A 440 3.79 18.89 7.02
CA SER A 440 4.99 19.69 6.75
C SER A 440 4.97 21.00 7.55
N VAL A 441 3.81 21.66 7.57
CA VAL A 441 3.59 22.87 8.41
C VAL A 441 3.64 22.51 9.89
N LEU A 442 3.03 21.39 10.30
CA LEU A 442 3.03 20.92 11.68
C LEU A 442 4.46 20.69 12.21
N LEU A 443 5.34 20.09 11.42
CA LEU A 443 6.73 19.86 11.83
C LEU A 443 7.45 21.17 12.14
N ALA A 444 7.31 22.17 11.29
CA ALA A 444 7.92 23.49 11.50
C ALA A 444 7.33 24.19 12.75
N VAL A 445 6.01 24.19 12.90
CA VAL A 445 5.32 24.78 14.04
C VAL A 445 5.70 24.07 15.35
N ALA A 446 5.75 22.73 15.36
CA ALA A 446 6.14 21.96 16.54
C ALA A 446 7.57 22.30 16.99
N VAL A 447 8.53 22.35 16.08
CA VAL A 447 9.92 22.71 16.43
C VAL A 447 10.01 24.13 16.97
N VAL A 448 9.41 25.11 16.29
CA VAL A 448 9.45 26.52 16.71
C VAL A 448 8.79 26.71 18.09
N THR A 449 7.62 26.11 18.30
CA THR A 449 6.90 26.26 19.58
C THR A 449 7.64 25.58 20.75
N MET A 450 8.29 24.42 20.52
CA MET A 450 9.07 23.75 21.55
C MET A 450 10.35 24.50 21.90
N VAL A 451 11.06 25.07 20.92
CA VAL A 451 12.24 25.91 21.14
C VAL A 451 11.84 27.19 21.89
N ALA A 452 10.75 27.83 21.49
CA ALA A 452 10.22 29.02 22.19
C ALA A 452 9.81 28.70 23.63
N ALA A 453 9.09 27.58 23.84
CA ALA A 453 8.68 27.17 25.20
C ALA A 453 9.91 26.84 26.10
N ALA A 454 10.94 26.24 25.58
CA ALA A 454 12.21 25.97 26.31
C ALA A 454 12.92 27.29 26.65
N GLY A 455 13.05 28.22 25.72
CA GLY A 455 13.67 29.53 25.92
C GLY A 455 12.90 30.37 26.95
N LEU A 456 11.56 30.42 26.85
CA LEU A 456 10.69 31.13 27.80
C LEU A 456 10.77 30.51 29.19
N SER A 457 10.83 29.18 29.29
CA SER A 457 10.98 28.47 30.58
C SER A 457 12.31 28.80 31.25
N LEU A 458 13.39 28.84 30.49
CA LEU A 458 14.72 29.25 31.00
C LEU A 458 14.74 30.71 31.43
N ALA A 459 14.22 31.62 30.60
CA ALA A 459 14.17 33.07 30.93
C ALA A 459 13.31 33.34 32.20
N GLY A 460 12.17 32.64 32.32
CA GLY A 460 11.32 32.74 33.48
C GLY A 460 11.97 32.27 34.78
N MET A 461 12.80 31.23 34.70
CA MET A 461 13.51 30.72 35.88
C MET A 461 14.78 31.51 36.19
N GLN A 462 15.53 31.99 35.18
CA GLN A 462 16.70 32.84 35.39
C GLN A 462 16.35 34.15 36.09
N ARG A 463 15.27 34.86 35.67
CA ARG A 463 14.80 36.06 36.33
C ARG A 463 14.52 35.84 37.83
N ARG A 464 14.09 34.64 38.22
CA ARG A 464 13.84 34.29 39.62
C ARG A 464 15.10 33.93 40.39
N ILE A 465 16.10 33.32 39.72
CA ILE A 465 17.38 33.02 40.35
C ILE A 465 18.15 34.31 40.62
N ASP A 466 18.06 35.30 39.74
CA ASP A 466 18.74 36.61 39.88
C ASP A 466 18.11 37.48 40.98
N GLU A 467 16.81 37.31 41.28
CA GLU A 467 16.14 37.97 42.43
C GLU A 467 16.64 37.46 43.82
N TYR A 468 17.30 36.28 43.86
CA TYR A 468 17.86 35.67 45.10
C TYR A 468 19.39 35.74 45.19
N ARG A 469 20.06 36.47 44.29
CA ARG A 469 21.49 36.82 44.34
C ARG A 469 21.62 38.25 44.85
#